data_a0102dbc43b31d9a1f9a7afbb8fcfbbe
#
_entry.id   a0102dbc43b31d9a1f9a7afbb8fcfbbe
#
_cell.length_a   1.000
_cell.length_b   1.000
_cell.length_c   1.000
_cell.angle_alpha   90.00
_cell.angle_beta   90.00
_cell.angle_gamma   90.00
#
_symmetry.space_group_name_H-M   'P 1'
#
loop_
_entity.id
_entity.type
_entity.pdbx_description
1 polymer ?
#
loop_
_entity_poly.entity_id
_entity_poly.type
_entity_poly.pdbx_seq_one_letter_code
_entity_poly.pdbx_strand_id
1 'polypeptide(L)'
;IALALAAPGVRIFAPIPGTNYVGIEVPNRNRQMVYLPDVLAAAGPGPLQVAIGEDVEGHAIVHDLAKMPHVLIAGTTGSGKSVEVNSMIMSILMRATPAEVRFIMVDPKRVEFAPYEGIPHLYVPVVTECREASSALSWAVAEMERRLKMFSKCGVRNIITFNEKARAAQAADEAAEKRGEEPPENPYGEPIPYIVIVIDELADLMMNVGKEVEFSISRIAQLARAAGIHLIIATQRP
;
A
#
# COMPACT_ATOMS: atom_id res chain seq x y z
N ILE A 1 -19.19 34.71 -7.60
CA ILE A 1 -19.10 33.99 -6.29
C ILE A 1 -17.72 34.19 -5.70
N ALA A 2 -16.60 33.89 -6.38
CA ALA A 2 -15.24 34.05 -5.84
C ALA A 2 -14.95 35.50 -5.36
N LEU A 3 -15.34 36.51 -6.16
CA LEU A 3 -15.22 37.93 -5.79
C LEU A 3 -16.04 38.28 -4.53
N ALA A 4 -17.28 37.80 -4.43
CA ALA A 4 -18.14 38.05 -3.26
C ALA A 4 -17.60 37.39 -1.99
N LEU A 5 -16.89 36.29 -2.10
CA LEU A 5 -16.26 35.57 -0.98
C LEU A 5 -14.82 35.98 -0.71
N ALA A 6 -14.30 36.98 -1.48
CA ALA A 6 -12.91 37.43 -1.41
C ALA A 6 -11.91 36.27 -1.47
N ALA A 7 -12.22 35.26 -2.31
CA ALA A 7 -11.41 34.07 -2.51
C ALA A 7 -10.68 34.12 -3.87
N PRO A 8 -9.45 33.57 -3.97
CA PRO A 8 -8.69 33.56 -5.22
C PRO A 8 -9.34 32.64 -6.28
N GLY A 9 -10.14 31.66 -5.87
CA GLY A 9 -10.91 30.77 -6.70
C GLY A 9 -11.91 29.98 -5.84
N VAL A 10 -12.91 29.37 -6.50
CA VAL A 10 -13.87 28.45 -5.86
C VAL A 10 -14.08 27.25 -6.77
N ARG A 11 -14.36 26.07 -6.16
CA ARG A 11 -14.84 24.89 -6.90
C ARG A 11 -16.35 24.77 -6.69
N ILE A 12 -17.05 24.41 -7.76
CA ILE A 12 -18.51 24.26 -7.71
C ILE A 12 -18.85 22.84 -8.17
N PHE A 13 -19.58 22.12 -7.33
CA PHE A 13 -20.14 20.81 -7.62
C PHE A 13 -21.65 20.94 -7.75
N ALA A 14 -22.20 20.56 -8.88
CA ALA A 14 -23.64 20.67 -9.11
C ALA A 14 -24.15 19.43 -9.87
N PRO A 15 -24.91 18.55 -9.21
CA PRO A 15 -25.16 18.47 -7.76
C PRO A 15 -24.01 17.85 -6.97
N ILE A 16 -24.02 17.97 -5.65
CA ILE A 16 -23.19 17.13 -4.78
C ILE A 16 -23.68 15.68 -4.96
N PRO A 17 -22.79 14.71 -5.24
CA PRO A 17 -23.20 13.32 -5.43
C PRO A 17 -24.09 12.78 -4.30
N GLY A 18 -25.24 12.20 -4.66
CA GLY A 18 -26.21 11.68 -3.70
C GLY A 18 -27.15 12.72 -3.08
N THR A 19 -27.09 13.98 -3.48
CA THR A 19 -27.96 15.07 -2.97
C THR A 19 -28.49 15.94 -4.10
N ASN A 20 -29.46 16.83 -3.76
CA ASN A 20 -29.99 17.86 -4.65
C ASN A 20 -29.31 19.24 -4.42
N TYR A 21 -28.20 19.28 -3.70
CA TYR A 21 -27.52 20.52 -3.36
C TYR A 21 -26.39 20.87 -4.29
N VAL A 22 -26.11 22.16 -4.40
CA VAL A 22 -24.89 22.68 -5.04
C VAL A 22 -23.85 22.93 -3.96
N GLY A 23 -22.69 22.30 -4.09
CA GLY A 23 -21.54 22.51 -3.22
C GLY A 23 -20.63 23.61 -3.76
N ILE A 24 -20.19 24.50 -2.89
CA ILE A 24 -19.18 25.52 -3.20
C ILE A 24 -18.03 25.38 -2.21
N GLU A 25 -16.90 24.91 -2.70
CA GLU A 25 -15.65 24.84 -1.91
C GLU A 25 -14.92 26.19 -2.01
N VAL A 26 -14.63 26.77 -0.86
CA VAL A 26 -13.91 28.04 -0.74
C VAL A 26 -12.60 27.78 0.01
N PRO A 27 -11.43 28.13 -0.55
CA PRO A 27 -10.15 27.95 0.13
C PRO A 27 -10.12 28.67 1.47
N ASN A 28 -9.63 28.00 2.50
CA ASN A 28 -9.44 28.62 3.81
C ASN A 28 -8.40 29.72 3.75
N ARG A 29 -8.65 30.85 4.42
CA ARG A 29 -7.67 31.95 4.56
C ARG A 29 -6.48 31.52 5.40
N ASN A 30 -6.73 30.82 6.50
CA ASN A 30 -5.72 30.23 7.36
C ASN A 30 -5.73 28.72 7.13
N ARG A 31 -4.68 28.23 6.47
CA ARG A 31 -4.51 26.79 6.25
C ARG A 31 -4.07 26.14 7.55
N GLN A 32 -4.75 25.07 7.92
CA GLN A 32 -4.32 24.20 9.03
C GLN A 32 -3.48 23.05 8.46
N MET A 33 -2.46 22.66 9.24
CA MET A 33 -1.65 21.50 8.92
C MET A 33 -2.43 20.23 9.33
N VAL A 34 -2.51 19.27 8.41
CA VAL A 34 -3.05 17.93 8.70
C VAL A 34 -1.87 17.03 9.08
N TYR A 35 -1.93 16.43 10.27
CA TYR A 35 -0.87 15.58 10.77
C TYR A 35 -1.22 14.10 10.63
N LEU A 36 -0.26 13.30 10.18
CA LEU A 36 -0.42 11.86 9.98
C LEU A 36 -0.99 11.12 11.20
N PRO A 37 -0.52 11.34 12.45
CA PRO A 37 -1.05 10.65 13.62
C PRO A 37 -2.54 10.91 13.85
N ASP A 38 -3.01 12.15 13.59
CA ASP A 38 -4.40 12.54 13.79
C ASP A 38 -5.32 11.81 12.81
N VAL A 39 -4.92 11.75 11.54
CA VAL A 39 -5.67 10.98 10.52
C VAL A 39 -5.64 9.49 10.83
N LEU A 40 -4.46 8.96 11.20
CA LEU A 40 -4.27 7.53 11.45
C LEU A 40 -5.00 7.04 12.71
N ALA A 41 -5.37 7.94 13.63
CA ALA A 41 -6.21 7.62 14.79
C ALA A 41 -7.58 7.05 14.39
N ALA A 42 -8.09 7.38 13.19
CA ALA A 42 -9.33 6.82 12.64
C ALA A 42 -9.15 5.46 11.95
N ALA A 43 -7.92 4.91 11.92
CA ALA A 43 -7.63 3.65 11.23
C ALA A 43 -8.32 2.46 11.90
N GLY A 44 -8.96 1.64 11.08
CA GLY A 44 -9.52 0.34 11.48
C GLY A 44 -8.42 -0.70 11.80
N PRO A 45 -8.82 -1.94 12.11
CA PRO A 45 -7.89 -3.03 12.33
C PRO A 45 -7.18 -3.43 11.03
N GLY A 46 -6.00 -4.04 11.19
CA GLY A 46 -5.19 -4.57 10.09
C GLY A 46 -3.91 -3.79 9.82
N PRO A 47 -2.93 -4.44 9.20
CA PRO A 47 -1.59 -3.90 9.03
C PRO A 47 -1.46 -2.95 7.82
N LEU A 48 -2.42 -2.94 6.91
CA LEU A 48 -2.36 -2.20 5.65
C LEU A 48 -3.30 -0.98 5.61
N GLN A 49 -3.63 -0.40 6.77
CA GLN A 49 -4.36 0.85 6.86
C GLN A 49 -3.43 2.01 6.48
N VAL A 50 -3.83 2.82 5.53
CA VAL A 50 -3.08 3.98 5.04
C VAL A 50 -3.89 5.26 5.20
N ALA A 51 -3.29 6.28 5.79
CA ALA A 51 -3.89 7.60 5.93
C ALA A 51 -3.76 8.37 4.61
N ILE A 52 -4.88 8.90 4.13
CA ILE A 52 -4.94 9.71 2.91
C ILE A 52 -4.95 11.21 3.26
N GLY A 53 -5.67 11.61 4.31
CA GLY A 53 -5.80 13.00 4.70
C GLY A 53 -7.13 13.28 5.38
N GLU A 54 -7.65 14.47 5.18
CA GLU A 54 -8.97 14.90 5.65
C GLU A 54 -9.83 15.37 4.47
N ASP A 55 -11.12 15.16 4.58
CA ASP A 55 -12.08 15.72 3.63
C ASP A 55 -12.33 17.22 3.90
N VAL A 56 -13.19 17.82 3.09
CA VAL A 56 -13.55 19.25 3.21
C VAL A 56 -14.32 19.59 4.49
N GLU A 57 -14.83 18.59 5.19
CA GLU A 57 -15.54 18.71 6.46
C GLU A 57 -14.64 18.46 7.68
N GLY A 58 -13.38 18.07 7.43
CA GLY A 58 -12.37 17.76 8.46
C GLY A 58 -12.44 16.32 8.98
N HIS A 59 -13.11 15.42 8.26
CA HIS A 59 -13.14 14.01 8.62
C HIS A 59 -11.88 13.31 8.11
N ALA A 60 -11.26 12.52 8.97
CA ALA A 60 -10.11 11.71 8.60
C ALA A 60 -10.46 10.64 7.57
N ILE A 61 -9.68 10.56 6.50
CA ILE A 61 -9.80 9.55 5.45
C ILE A 61 -8.67 8.55 5.57
N VAL A 62 -9.03 7.32 5.92
CA VAL A 62 -8.11 6.17 6.00
C VAL A 62 -8.66 5.06 5.12
N HIS A 63 -7.80 4.45 4.34
CA HIS A 63 -8.15 3.31 3.50
C HIS A 63 -7.33 2.07 3.84
N ASP A 64 -7.91 0.92 3.55
CA ASP A 64 -7.24 -0.37 3.66
C ASP A 64 -6.66 -0.75 2.29
N LEU A 65 -5.33 -0.76 2.17
CA LEU A 65 -4.65 -1.10 0.92
C LEU A 65 -4.98 -2.53 0.47
N ALA A 66 -5.25 -3.46 1.39
CA ALA A 66 -5.69 -4.81 1.02
C ALA A 66 -7.05 -4.84 0.29
N LYS A 67 -7.87 -3.83 0.51
CA LYS A 67 -9.19 -3.68 -0.13
C LYS A 67 -9.12 -2.87 -1.43
N MET A 68 -8.22 -1.89 -1.54
CA MET A 68 -8.09 -1.03 -2.74
C MET A 68 -7.82 -1.78 -4.04
N PRO A 69 -7.03 -2.80 -4.25
CA PRO A 69 -5.82 -3.37 -3.63
C PRO A 69 -4.51 -2.70 -4.07
N HIS A 70 -4.56 -1.82 -5.06
CA HIS A 70 -3.45 -1.07 -5.60
C HIS A 70 -3.82 0.39 -5.69
N VAL A 71 -2.84 1.27 -5.67
CA VAL A 71 -3.05 2.72 -5.77
C VAL A 71 -2.08 3.35 -6.76
N LEU A 72 -2.59 4.26 -7.57
CA LEU A 72 -1.81 5.13 -8.44
C LEU A 72 -1.94 6.58 -7.93
N ILE A 73 -0.81 7.20 -7.65
CA ILE A 73 -0.71 8.57 -7.16
C ILE A 73 -0.07 9.42 -8.26
N ALA A 74 -0.86 10.26 -8.89
CA ALA A 74 -0.39 11.15 -9.94
C ALA A 74 -0.36 12.60 -9.46
N GLY A 75 0.73 13.31 -9.75
CA GLY A 75 0.86 14.71 -9.37
C GLY A 75 2.15 15.34 -9.87
N THR A 76 2.08 16.62 -10.22
CA THR A 76 3.24 17.41 -10.63
C THR A 76 4.15 17.71 -9.43
N THR A 77 5.36 18.18 -9.69
CA THR A 77 6.27 18.65 -8.64
C THR A 77 5.58 19.68 -7.73
N GLY A 78 5.67 19.49 -6.42
CA GLY A 78 5.03 20.36 -5.43
C GLY A 78 3.53 20.11 -5.19
N SER A 79 2.92 19.09 -5.82
CA SER A 79 1.51 18.74 -5.60
C SER A 79 1.23 17.99 -4.30
N GLY A 80 2.27 17.52 -3.60
CA GLY A 80 2.15 16.67 -2.42
C GLY A 80 2.32 15.17 -2.69
N LYS A 81 2.62 14.75 -3.92
CA LYS A 81 2.80 13.33 -4.32
C LYS A 81 3.74 12.57 -3.37
N SER A 82 4.95 13.08 -3.14
CA SER A 82 5.93 12.45 -2.26
C SER A 82 5.48 12.42 -0.80
N VAL A 83 4.77 13.46 -0.35
CA VAL A 83 4.19 13.51 0.99
C VAL A 83 3.15 12.42 1.17
N GLU A 84 2.28 12.22 0.18
CA GLU A 84 1.25 11.18 0.22
C GLU A 84 1.87 9.77 0.21
N VAL A 85 2.86 9.52 -0.66
CA VAL A 85 3.59 8.23 -0.68
C VAL A 85 4.23 7.96 0.68
N ASN A 86 4.91 8.95 1.26
CA ASN A 86 5.52 8.83 2.57
C ASN A 86 4.47 8.63 3.68
N SER A 87 3.32 9.29 3.60
CA SER A 87 2.21 9.10 4.53
C SER A 87 1.73 7.64 4.53
N MET A 88 1.56 7.04 3.35
CA MET A 88 1.15 5.63 3.22
C MET A 88 2.21 4.67 3.78
N ILE A 89 3.50 4.88 3.45
CA ILE A 89 4.60 4.07 3.97
C ILE A 89 4.64 4.15 5.50
N MET A 90 4.64 5.37 6.05
CA MET A 90 4.69 5.60 7.50
C MET A 90 3.46 5.04 8.21
N SER A 91 2.27 5.12 7.61
CA SER A 91 1.04 4.51 8.15
C SER A 91 1.23 3.02 8.40
N ILE A 92 1.85 2.31 7.47
CA ILE A 92 2.12 0.87 7.58
C ILE A 92 3.24 0.62 8.60
N LEU A 93 4.36 1.35 8.53
CA LEU A 93 5.49 1.18 9.44
C LEU A 93 5.14 1.42 10.90
N MET A 94 4.21 2.34 11.19
CA MET A 94 3.74 2.61 12.56
C MET A 94 2.84 1.52 13.12
N ARG A 95 2.31 0.61 12.29
CA ARG A 95 1.26 -0.34 12.68
C ARG A 95 1.60 -1.81 12.43
N ALA A 96 2.55 -2.10 11.56
CA ALA A 96 2.90 -3.44 11.14
C ALA A 96 4.34 -3.79 11.48
N THR A 97 4.55 -5.02 11.89
CA THR A 97 5.88 -5.61 12.08
C THR A 97 6.44 -6.14 10.74
N PRO A 98 7.76 -6.38 10.64
CA PRO A 98 8.35 -7.02 9.46
C PRO A 98 7.82 -8.43 9.16
N ALA A 99 7.26 -9.11 10.16
CA ALA A 99 6.61 -10.41 9.97
C ALA A 99 5.22 -10.28 9.33
N GLU A 100 4.60 -9.11 9.42
CA GLU A 100 3.27 -8.84 8.86
C GLU A 100 3.34 -8.18 7.49
N VAL A 101 4.28 -7.24 7.29
CA VAL A 101 4.44 -6.49 6.04
C VAL A 101 5.90 -6.34 5.66
N ARG A 102 6.21 -6.59 4.40
CA ARG A 102 7.51 -6.35 3.79
C ARG A 102 7.38 -5.37 2.62
N PHE A 103 8.40 -4.56 2.44
CA PHE A 103 8.47 -3.59 1.35
C PHE A 103 9.51 -3.97 0.30
N ILE A 104 9.18 -3.66 -0.97
CA ILE A 104 10.13 -3.47 -2.07
C ILE A 104 9.97 -2.02 -2.49
N MET A 105 11.01 -1.22 -2.34
CA MET A 105 10.99 0.20 -2.67
C MET A 105 11.86 0.47 -3.88
N VAL A 106 11.31 1.18 -4.88
CA VAL A 106 11.96 1.49 -6.15
C VAL A 106 12.05 3.01 -6.29
N ASP A 107 13.28 3.52 -6.28
CA ASP A 107 13.61 4.95 -6.36
C ASP A 107 14.75 5.20 -7.36
N PRO A 108 14.46 5.29 -8.66
CA PRO A 108 15.48 5.51 -9.69
C PRO A 108 16.25 6.82 -9.52
N LYS A 109 15.65 7.80 -8.86
CA LYS A 109 16.25 9.13 -8.61
C LYS A 109 17.12 9.19 -7.38
N ARG A 110 17.03 8.20 -6.48
CA ARG A 110 17.78 8.13 -5.21
C ARG A 110 17.52 9.33 -4.27
N VAL A 111 16.28 9.82 -4.22
CA VAL A 111 15.93 11.02 -3.48
C VAL A 111 14.91 10.74 -2.38
N GLU A 112 13.84 10.02 -2.71
CA GLU A 112 12.65 9.93 -1.85
C GLU A 112 12.77 8.82 -0.80
N PHE A 113 13.39 7.68 -1.14
CA PHE A 113 13.41 6.51 -0.25
C PHE A 113 14.74 6.26 0.48
N ALA A 114 15.71 7.14 0.34
CA ALA A 114 16.96 7.07 1.10
C ALA A 114 16.76 6.98 2.63
N PRO A 115 15.78 7.67 3.26
CA PRO A 115 15.53 7.55 4.69
C PRO A 115 15.06 6.16 5.15
N TYR A 116 14.58 5.32 4.24
CA TYR A 116 14.10 3.97 4.55
C TYR A 116 15.18 2.89 4.36
N GLU A 117 16.38 3.26 3.92
CA GLU A 117 17.46 2.28 3.74
C GLU A 117 17.80 1.59 5.06
N GLY A 118 17.87 0.27 5.02
CA GLY A 118 18.21 -0.55 6.18
C GLY A 118 17.08 -0.83 7.19
N ILE A 119 15.86 -0.36 6.95
CA ILE A 119 14.74 -0.73 7.84
C ILE A 119 14.45 -2.24 7.73
N PRO A 120 14.03 -2.89 8.84
CA PRO A 120 13.83 -4.36 8.85
C PRO A 120 12.66 -4.83 7.98
N HIS A 121 11.78 -3.93 7.54
CA HIS A 121 10.67 -4.24 6.65
C HIS A 121 11.09 -4.42 5.19
N LEU A 122 12.26 -3.97 4.77
CA LEU A 122 12.71 -4.16 3.40
C LEU A 122 12.98 -5.63 3.07
N TYR A 123 12.50 -6.07 1.92
CA TYR A 123 12.84 -7.39 1.35
C TYR A 123 14.25 -7.39 0.75
N VAL A 124 14.60 -6.29 0.09
CA VAL A 124 15.88 -6.00 -0.53
C VAL A 124 16.22 -4.53 -0.25
N PRO A 125 17.49 -4.11 -0.34
CA PRO A 125 17.84 -2.69 -0.30
C PRO A 125 17.00 -1.88 -1.29
N VAL A 126 16.88 -0.57 -1.08
CA VAL A 126 16.13 0.30 -1.99
C VAL A 126 16.69 0.15 -3.41
N VAL A 127 15.82 -0.23 -4.34
CA VAL A 127 16.19 -0.50 -5.73
C VAL A 127 16.30 0.81 -6.49
N THR A 128 17.48 1.11 -7.01
CA THR A 128 17.78 2.38 -7.70
C THR A 128 18.03 2.22 -9.20
N GLU A 129 18.28 1.00 -9.66
CA GLU A 129 18.54 0.73 -11.07
C GLU A 129 17.30 0.16 -11.77
N CYS A 130 16.97 0.69 -12.96
CA CYS A 130 15.75 0.28 -13.69
C CYS A 130 15.73 -1.23 -14.02
N ARG A 131 16.89 -1.85 -14.31
CA ARG A 131 16.96 -3.29 -14.57
C ARG A 131 16.70 -4.13 -13.32
N GLU A 132 17.21 -3.68 -12.18
CA GLU A 132 16.93 -4.33 -10.89
C GLU A 132 15.47 -4.18 -10.52
N ALA A 133 14.85 -3.02 -10.79
CA ALA A 133 13.41 -2.80 -10.59
C ALA A 133 12.58 -3.77 -11.44
N SER A 134 12.94 -3.97 -12.72
CA SER A 134 12.28 -4.96 -13.58
C SER A 134 12.44 -6.38 -13.02
N SER A 135 13.61 -6.74 -12.53
CA SER A 135 13.86 -8.04 -11.90
C SER A 135 13.06 -8.23 -10.62
N ALA A 136 12.96 -7.20 -9.77
CA ALA A 136 12.18 -7.24 -8.54
C ALA A 136 10.67 -7.39 -8.81
N LEU A 137 10.15 -6.71 -9.83
CA LEU A 137 8.75 -6.87 -10.26
C LEU A 137 8.48 -8.27 -10.84
N SER A 138 9.41 -8.81 -11.64
CA SER A 138 9.32 -10.18 -12.16
C SER A 138 9.35 -11.21 -11.04
N TRP A 139 10.20 -11.01 -10.04
CA TRP A 139 10.21 -11.83 -8.83
C TRP A 139 8.87 -11.76 -8.09
N ALA A 140 8.27 -10.58 -7.96
CA ALA A 140 6.96 -10.43 -7.31
C ALA A 140 5.85 -11.18 -8.04
N VAL A 141 5.89 -11.24 -9.38
CA VAL A 141 4.97 -12.08 -10.18
C VAL A 141 5.18 -13.56 -9.86
N ALA A 142 6.42 -14.03 -9.83
CA ALA A 142 6.73 -15.43 -9.51
C ALA A 142 6.30 -15.78 -8.06
N GLU A 143 6.54 -14.88 -7.10
CA GLU A 143 6.11 -15.04 -5.70
C GLU A 143 4.58 -15.08 -5.59
N MET A 144 3.88 -14.22 -6.32
CA MET A 144 2.42 -14.24 -6.42
C MET A 144 1.92 -15.63 -6.87
N GLU A 145 2.48 -16.15 -7.95
CA GLU A 145 2.11 -17.45 -8.50
C GLU A 145 2.44 -18.60 -7.52
N ARG A 146 3.58 -18.53 -6.84
CA ARG A 146 3.97 -19.47 -5.79
C ARG A 146 2.95 -19.49 -4.66
N ARG A 147 2.53 -18.30 -4.17
CA ARG A 147 1.53 -18.16 -3.12
C ARG A 147 0.18 -18.72 -3.53
N LEU A 148 -0.31 -18.39 -4.73
CA LEU A 148 -1.58 -18.90 -5.24
C LEU A 148 -1.58 -20.41 -5.37
N LYS A 149 -0.50 -21.03 -5.83
CA LYS A 149 -0.33 -22.50 -5.87
C LYS A 149 -0.33 -23.10 -4.46
N MET A 150 0.34 -22.46 -3.50
CA MET A 150 0.36 -22.89 -2.11
C MET A 150 -1.05 -22.83 -1.49
N PHE A 151 -1.77 -21.73 -1.70
CA PHE A 151 -3.14 -21.56 -1.22
C PHE A 151 -4.07 -22.63 -1.78
N SER A 152 -3.96 -22.94 -3.06
CA SER A 152 -4.72 -24.01 -3.71
C SER A 152 -4.46 -25.38 -3.06
N LYS A 153 -3.19 -25.71 -2.76
CA LYS A 153 -2.84 -26.96 -2.08
C LYS A 153 -3.41 -27.06 -0.66
N CYS A 154 -3.45 -25.92 0.05
CA CYS A 154 -3.98 -25.85 1.42
C CYS A 154 -5.50 -25.64 1.46
N GLY A 155 -6.19 -25.63 0.31
CA GLY A 155 -7.64 -25.42 0.25
C GLY A 155 -8.10 -24.05 0.75
N VAL A 156 -7.28 -23.01 0.58
CA VAL A 156 -7.61 -21.61 0.94
C VAL A 156 -7.60 -20.73 -0.30
N ARG A 157 -8.25 -19.56 -0.22
CA ARG A 157 -8.44 -18.69 -1.39
C ARG A 157 -7.57 -17.44 -1.38
N ASN A 158 -7.04 -17.04 -0.22
CA ASN A 158 -6.31 -15.79 -0.05
C ASN A 158 -5.39 -15.84 1.18
N ILE A 159 -4.51 -14.84 1.27
CA ILE A 159 -3.54 -14.68 2.35
C ILE A 159 -4.20 -14.55 3.73
N ILE A 160 -5.37 -13.92 3.84
CA ILE A 160 -6.07 -13.72 5.13
C ILE A 160 -6.40 -15.08 5.73
N THR A 161 -7.16 -15.89 4.99
CA THR A 161 -7.55 -17.22 5.44
C THR A 161 -6.36 -18.15 5.63
N PHE A 162 -5.31 -18.02 4.78
CA PHE A 162 -4.07 -18.77 4.95
C PHE A 162 -3.40 -18.42 6.28
N ASN A 163 -3.20 -17.14 6.57
CA ASN A 163 -2.54 -16.68 7.79
C ASN A 163 -3.36 -16.98 9.05
N GLU A 164 -4.68 -16.92 9.00
CA GLU A 164 -5.55 -17.33 10.10
C GLU A 164 -5.34 -18.80 10.46
N LYS A 165 -5.34 -19.68 9.46
CA LYS A 165 -5.11 -21.11 9.65
C LYS A 165 -3.68 -21.43 10.10
N ALA A 166 -2.68 -20.74 9.54
CA ALA A 166 -1.29 -20.90 9.95
C ALA A 166 -1.08 -20.52 11.42
N ARG A 167 -1.64 -19.39 11.88
CA ARG A 167 -1.57 -18.99 13.30
C ARG A 167 -2.30 -19.98 14.21
N ALA A 168 -3.46 -20.47 13.78
CA ALA A 168 -4.20 -21.49 14.56
C ALA A 168 -3.41 -22.80 14.67
N ALA A 169 -2.74 -23.22 13.60
CA ALA A 169 -1.87 -24.40 13.62
C ALA A 169 -0.67 -24.19 14.55
N GLN A 170 0.03 -23.06 14.48
CA GLN A 170 1.12 -22.74 15.39
C GLN A 170 0.68 -22.77 16.87
N ALA A 171 -0.47 -22.18 17.17
CA ALA A 171 -1.01 -22.21 18.53
C ALA A 171 -1.33 -23.62 19.01
N ALA A 172 -1.77 -24.52 18.10
CA ALA A 172 -2.00 -25.92 18.40
C ALA A 172 -0.68 -26.68 18.65
N ASP A 173 0.35 -26.40 17.83
CA ASP A 173 1.69 -26.97 17.99
C ASP A 173 2.29 -26.58 19.35
N GLU A 174 2.27 -25.29 19.72
CA GLU A 174 2.74 -24.81 21.02
C GLU A 174 1.96 -25.42 22.21
N ALA A 175 0.65 -25.63 22.05
CA ALA A 175 -0.17 -26.24 23.07
C ALA A 175 0.14 -27.73 23.24
N ALA A 176 0.42 -28.47 22.15
CA ALA A 176 0.84 -29.87 22.19
C ALA A 176 2.21 -30.01 22.86
N GLU A 177 3.19 -29.17 22.50
CA GLU A 177 4.52 -29.15 23.14
C GLU A 177 4.43 -28.94 24.65
N LYS A 178 3.60 -27.98 25.10
CA LYS A 178 3.39 -27.71 26.56
C LYS A 178 2.78 -28.90 27.30
N ARG A 179 2.05 -29.78 26.59
CA ARG A 179 1.46 -31.02 27.18
C ARG A 179 2.36 -32.22 27.03
N GLY A 180 3.50 -32.10 26.33
CA GLY A 180 4.39 -33.22 26.01
C GLY A 180 3.77 -34.17 24.97
N GLU A 181 2.84 -33.70 24.17
CA GLU A 181 2.17 -34.43 23.08
C GLU A 181 2.87 -34.17 21.74
N GLU A 182 2.73 -35.09 20.81
CA GLU A 182 3.20 -34.88 19.44
C GLU A 182 2.33 -33.83 18.74
N PRO A 183 2.94 -32.77 18.12
CA PRO A 183 2.16 -31.73 17.45
C PRO A 183 1.37 -32.29 16.26
N PRO A 184 0.15 -31.78 16.01
CA PRO A 184 -0.64 -32.19 14.87
C PRO A 184 0.04 -31.83 13.55
N GLU A 185 -0.35 -32.49 12.45
CA GLU A 185 0.15 -32.17 11.12
C GLU A 185 -0.19 -30.71 10.74
N ASN A 186 0.81 -29.89 10.46
CA ASN A 186 0.65 -28.50 10.08
C ASN A 186 0.98 -28.28 8.58
N PRO A 187 -0.02 -28.30 7.70
CA PRO A 187 0.19 -28.12 6.26
C PRO A 187 0.43 -26.64 5.85
N TYR A 188 0.25 -25.69 6.78
CA TYR A 188 0.35 -24.26 6.49
C TYR A 188 1.75 -23.71 6.73
N GLY A 189 2.48 -24.27 7.72
CA GLY A 189 3.73 -23.68 8.21
C GLY A 189 3.51 -22.35 8.91
N GLU A 190 4.39 -21.38 8.65
CA GLU A 190 4.32 -20.06 9.25
C GLU A 190 3.40 -19.10 8.46
N PRO A 191 2.78 -18.11 9.15
CA PRO A 191 2.12 -17.00 8.47
C PRO A 191 3.08 -16.26 7.54
N ILE A 192 2.59 -15.82 6.39
CA ILE A 192 3.40 -15.10 5.41
C ILE A 192 3.08 -13.60 5.42
N PRO A 193 4.07 -12.71 5.22
CA PRO A 193 3.84 -11.28 5.22
C PRO A 193 3.13 -10.82 3.95
N TYR A 194 2.39 -9.73 4.06
CA TYR A 194 2.01 -8.92 2.90
C TYR A 194 3.27 -8.33 2.25
N ILE A 195 3.21 -8.09 0.96
CA ILE A 195 4.28 -7.39 0.24
C ILE A 195 3.70 -6.11 -0.35
N VAL A 196 4.31 -4.99 -0.03
CA VAL A 196 3.96 -3.69 -0.59
C VAL A 196 5.11 -3.22 -1.46
N ILE A 197 4.85 -3.06 -2.75
CA ILE A 197 5.82 -2.56 -3.72
C ILE A 197 5.53 -1.08 -3.95
N VAL A 198 6.49 -0.23 -3.65
CA VAL A 198 6.37 1.22 -3.80
C VAL A 198 7.29 1.70 -4.91
N ILE A 199 6.74 2.41 -5.89
CA ILE A 199 7.48 2.98 -7.02
C ILE A 199 7.31 4.49 -6.99
N ASP A 200 8.41 5.24 -6.82
CA ASP A 200 8.37 6.71 -6.72
C ASP A 200 8.05 7.39 -8.06
N GLU A 201 8.61 6.87 -9.16
CA GLU A 201 8.35 7.44 -10.49
C GLU A 201 8.26 6.34 -11.55
N LEU A 202 7.04 5.96 -11.91
CA LEU A 202 6.80 4.93 -12.92
C LEU A 202 7.33 5.33 -14.29
N ALA A 203 7.22 6.60 -14.67
CA ALA A 203 7.65 7.08 -15.99
C ALA A 203 9.13 6.79 -16.26
N ASP A 204 10.00 6.87 -15.25
CA ASP A 204 11.42 6.60 -15.40
C ASP A 204 11.68 5.11 -15.72
N LEU A 205 10.90 4.20 -15.14
CA LEU A 205 10.99 2.77 -15.47
C LEU A 205 10.45 2.49 -16.87
N MET A 206 9.33 3.12 -17.23
CA MET A 206 8.69 2.93 -18.54
C MET A 206 9.59 3.39 -19.70
N MET A 207 10.41 4.42 -19.49
CA MET A 207 11.36 4.90 -20.50
C MET A 207 12.53 3.94 -20.74
N ASN A 208 12.94 3.16 -19.75
CA ASN A 208 14.13 2.33 -19.81
C ASN A 208 13.84 0.82 -20.02
N VAL A 209 12.81 0.31 -19.34
CA VAL A 209 12.45 -1.12 -19.27
C VAL A 209 10.94 -1.33 -19.38
N GLY A 210 10.27 -0.49 -20.15
CA GLY A 210 8.81 -0.34 -20.16
C GLY A 210 8.03 -1.63 -20.38
N LYS A 211 8.41 -2.47 -21.34
CA LYS A 211 7.66 -3.69 -21.71
C LYS A 211 7.62 -4.71 -20.56
N GLU A 212 8.76 -4.94 -19.91
CA GLU A 212 8.89 -5.90 -18.81
C GLU A 212 8.14 -5.39 -17.57
N VAL A 213 8.25 -4.10 -17.29
CA VAL A 213 7.57 -3.42 -16.16
C VAL A 213 6.07 -3.42 -16.38
N GLU A 214 5.60 -3.04 -17.56
CA GLU A 214 4.16 -3.04 -17.92
C GLU A 214 3.56 -4.44 -17.77
N PHE A 215 4.24 -5.47 -18.28
CA PHE A 215 3.80 -6.85 -18.14
C PHE A 215 3.67 -7.26 -16.66
N SER A 216 4.71 -6.99 -15.87
CA SER A 216 4.73 -7.36 -14.46
C SER A 216 3.67 -6.63 -13.64
N ILE A 217 3.52 -5.32 -13.83
CA ILE A 217 2.49 -4.52 -13.16
C ILE A 217 1.09 -5.01 -13.53
N SER A 218 0.84 -5.27 -14.82
CA SER A 218 -0.46 -5.78 -15.29
C SER A 218 -0.80 -7.14 -14.66
N ARG A 219 0.17 -8.05 -14.56
CA ARG A 219 -0.02 -9.36 -13.91
C ARG A 219 -0.31 -9.22 -12.43
N ILE A 220 0.44 -8.37 -11.71
CA ILE A 220 0.22 -8.10 -10.30
C ILE A 220 -1.17 -7.47 -10.10
N ALA A 221 -1.52 -6.45 -10.88
CA ALA A 221 -2.81 -5.76 -10.76
C ALA A 221 -4.02 -6.69 -10.93
N GLN A 222 -3.88 -7.72 -11.77
CA GLN A 222 -4.97 -8.68 -12.04
C GLN A 222 -5.16 -9.72 -10.94
N LEU A 223 -4.09 -10.22 -10.31
CA LEU A 223 -4.14 -11.46 -9.53
C LEU A 223 -3.57 -11.33 -8.10
N ALA A 224 -2.79 -10.29 -7.79
CA ALA A 224 -1.99 -10.26 -6.58
C ALA A 224 -2.77 -9.94 -5.30
N ARG A 225 -4.00 -9.41 -5.38
CA ARG A 225 -4.83 -9.12 -4.22
C ARG A 225 -4.98 -10.34 -3.29
N ALA A 226 -5.33 -11.50 -3.86
CA ALA A 226 -5.48 -12.72 -3.09
C ALA A 226 -4.15 -13.21 -2.50
N ALA A 227 -3.04 -12.98 -3.19
CA ALA A 227 -1.69 -13.34 -2.73
C ALA A 227 -1.12 -12.38 -1.67
N GLY A 228 -1.79 -11.26 -1.37
CA GLY A 228 -1.33 -10.24 -0.43
C GLY A 228 -0.14 -9.43 -0.94
N ILE A 229 -0.11 -9.14 -2.24
CA ILE A 229 0.91 -8.30 -2.87
C ILE A 229 0.23 -7.06 -3.44
N HIS A 230 0.69 -5.89 -3.05
CA HIS A 230 0.04 -4.62 -3.32
C HIS A 230 1.02 -3.62 -3.93
N LEU A 231 0.52 -2.72 -4.80
CA LEU A 231 1.30 -1.69 -5.46
C LEU A 231 0.89 -0.30 -4.96
N ILE A 232 1.87 0.51 -4.62
CA ILE A 232 1.76 1.96 -4.48
C ILE A 232 2.65 2.55 -5.59
N ILE A 233 2.03 3.06 -6.62
CA ILE A 233 2.73 3.59 -7.80
C ILE A 233 2.55 5.08 -7.84
N ALA A 234 3.65 5.81 -7.89
CA ALA A 234 3.62 7.25 -8.07
C ALA A 234 4.19 7.67 -9.43
N THR A 235 3.67 8.75 -9.99
CA THR A 235 4.17 9.31 -11.24
C THR A 235 3.83 10.80 -11.38
N GLN A 236 4.73 11.54 -12.03
CA GLN A 236 4.48 12.92 -12.45
C GLN A 236 3.83 12.97 -13.85
N ARG A 237 3.81 11.84 -14.58
CA ARG A 237 3.28 11.72 -15.96
C ARG A 237 2.30 10.56 -16.02
N PRO A 238 1.02 10.81 -15.66
CA PRO A 238 -0.03 9.79 -15.71
C PRO A 238 -0.39 9.40 -17.15
#